data_b929073b489c5e2fe04ca64beb862bf5
#
_entry.id   b929073b489c5e2fe04ca64beb862bf5
#
_cell.length_a   1.000
_cell.length_b   1.000
_cell.length_c   1.000
_cell.angle_alpha   90.00
_cell.angle_beta   90.00
_cell.angle_gamma   90.00
#
_symmetry.space_group_name_H-M   'P 1'
#
loop_
_entity.id
_entity.type
_entity.pdbx_description
1 polymer ?
#
loop_
_entity_poly.entity_id
_entity_poly.type
_entity_poly.pdbx_seq_one_letter_code
_entity_poly.pdbx_strand_id
1 'polypeptide(L)'
;FNYNKTIWNMYTGGGEPSETNIPEVAVSAYTAGVKASFDTFGDAAIVTFVRVGTENSDPKAGILDLQENEANLLKMIKESGKFKKTIVLLNGAMPMSLDWANKEEYGVDAVLWFGVPGYYSLDGVVHILTGEANPSGHTPDTFSAHASNSAAYQNFGDINFDGSAGVDRSNKYVSYAEGIYVGYKYYETRYEDCVLNQGNANGDAGTYDGETNWTYDREVAYPFGFGLSYTTFEQKLNSVTYKANEDTFVANVTVKNTG
;
A
#
# COMPACT_ATOMS: atom_id res chain seq x y z
N PHE A 1 -5.91 -19.46 -17.53
CA PHE A 1 -6.85 -18.33 -17.49
C PHE A 1 -7.28 -17.87 -18.87
N ASN A 2 -8.57 -17.54 -19.00
CA ASN A 2 -9.04 -16.77 -20.14
C ASN A 2 -9.13 -15.32 -19.72
N TYR A 3 -8.52 -14.41 -20.46
CA TYR A 3 -8.56 -13.00 -20.19
C TYR A 3 -9.34 -12.23 -21.25
N ASN A 4 -9.87 -11.09 -20.86
CA ASN A 4 -10.66 -10.24 -21.72
C ASN A 4 -9.78 -9.47 -22.72
N LYS A 5 -9.67 -9.99 -23.95
CA LYS A 5 -8.87 -9.34 -25.02
C LYS A 5 -9.39 -7.95 -25.39
N THR A 6 -10.66 -7.66 -25.18
CA THR A 6 -11.21 -6.33 -25.45
C THR A 6 -10.63 -5.30 -24.48
N ILE A 7 -10.52 -5.66 -23.20
CA ILE A 7 -9.87 -4.82 -22.19
C ILE A 7 -8.36 -4.71 -22.49
N TRP A 8 -7.70 -5.84 -22.74
CA TRP A 8 -6.27 -5.84 -23.08
C TRP A 8 -5.97 -4.87 -24.24
N ASN A 9 -6.72 -4.97 -25.34
CA ASN A 9 -6.52 -4.11 -26.51
C ASN A 9 -6.82 -2.63 -26.21
N MET A 10 -7.74 -2.33 -25.30
CA MET A 10 -8.03 -0.96 -24.88
C MET A 10 -6.81 -0.31 -24.20
N TYR A 11 -6.11 -1.06 -23.34
CA TYR A 11 -4.94 -0.54 -22.62
C TYR A 11 -3.68 -0.51 -23.49
N THR A 12 -3.48 -1.51 -24.34
CA THR A 12 -2.25 -1.66 -25.12
C THR A 12 -2.33 -1.07 -26.50
N GLY A 13 -3.52 -0.65 -26.95
CA GLY A 13 -3.74 -0.29 -28.34
C GLY A 13 -3.49 -1.47 -29.30
N GLY A 14 -3.45 -2.72 -28.78
CA GLY A 14 -3.14 -3.94 -29.52
C GLY A 14 -1.64 -4.25 -29.63
N GLY A 15 -0.78 -3.44 -29.00
CA GLY A 15 0.68 -3.65 -28.91
C GLY A 15 1.14 -3.94 -27.49
N GLU A 16 2.44 -4.08 -27.32
CA GLU A 16 3.05 -4.19 -25.98
C GLU A 16 3.12 -2.83 -25.29
N PRO A 17 2.81 -2.73 -23.99
CA PRO A 17 2.98 -1.49 -23.24
C PRO A 17 4.46 -1.09 -23.21
N SER A 18 4.76 0.16 -23.56
CA SER A 18 6.14 0.66 -23.60
C SER A 18 6.48 1.61 -22.45
N GLU A 19 5.50 1.98 -21.62
CA GLU A 19 5.69 2.97 -20.56
C GLU A 19 5.77 2.33 -19.19
N THR A 20 6.65 2.86 -18.36
CA THR A 20 6.88 2.40 -16.99
C THR A 20 5.90 2.98 -15.97
N ASN A 21 5.15 4.01 -16.34
CA ASN A 21 4.13 4.63 -15.50
C ASN A 21 2.90 4.92 -16.35
N ILE A 22 1.96 3.98 -16.35
CA ILE A 22 0.72 4.07 -17.12
C ILE A 22 -0.37 4.56 -16.16
N PRO A 23 -0.84 5.82 -16.30
CA PRO A 23 -1.97 6.30 -15.52
C PRO A 23 -3.23 5.54 -15.91
N GLU A 24 -4.12 5.31 -14.94
CA GLU A 24 -5.40 4.69 -15.21
C GLU A 24 -6.22 5.53 -16.21
N VAL A 25 -6.84 4.87 -17.14
CA VAL A 25 -7.66 5.53 -18.18
C VAL A 25 -8.99 6.02 -17.59
N ALA A 26 -9.51 7.11 -18.13
CA ALA A 26 -10.82 7.60 -17.74
C ALA A 26 -11.92 6.56 -18.03
N VAL A 27 -12.93 6.47 -17.16
CA VAL A 27 -14.07 5.54 -17.29
C VAL A 27 -14.82 5.71 -18.62
N SER A 28 -14.73 6.88 -19.26
CA SER A 28 -15.28 7.13 -20.60
C SER A 28 -14.64 6.27 -21.70
N ALA A 29 -13.44 5.74 -21.50
CA ALA A 29 -12.81 4.81 -22.41
C ALA A 29 -13.51 3.44 -22.44
N TYR A 30 -14.22 3.10 -21.37
CA TYR A 30 -15.01 1.88 -21.26
C TYR A 30 -16.35 2.03 -21.98
N THR A 31 -16.30 1.98 -23.31
CA THR A 31 -17.50 2.09 -24.17
C THR A 31 -18.53 1.01 -23.85
N ALA A 32 -19.73 1.14 -24.40
CA ALA A 32 -20.77 0.12 -24.25
C ALA A 32 -20.31 -1.28 -24.74
N GLY A 33 -19.51 -1.32 -25.81
CA GLY A 33 -18.96 -2.58 -26.33
C GLY A 33 -17.92 -3.19 -25.37
N VAL A 34 -17.07 -2.37 -24.74
CA VAL A 34 -16.13 -2.82 -23.72
C VAL A 34 -16.88 -3.37 -22.52
N LYS A 35 -17.89 -2.64 -22.01
CA LYS A 35 -18.68 -3.07 -20.84
C LYS A 35 -19.50 -4.35 -21.14
N ALA A 36 -20.00 -4.54 -22.36
CA ALA A 36 -20.68 -5.76 -22.75
C ALA A 36 -19.79 -7.00 -22.68
N SER A 37 -18.45 -6.84 -22.83
CA SER A 37 -17.52 -7.96 -22.70
C SER A 37 -17.42 -8.51 -21.27
N PHE A 38 -17.84 -7.75 -20.25
CA PHE A 38 -17.83 -8.21 -18.87
C PHE A 38 -18.74 -9.41 -18.63
N ASP A 39 -19.82 -9.53 -19.42
CA ASP A 39 -20.76 -10.67 -19.31
C ASP A 39 -20.10 -12.02 -19.58
N THR A 40 -18.98 -12.04 -20.31
CA THR A 40 -18.24 -13.27 -20.61
C THR A 40 -17.09 -13.51 -19.62
N PHE A 41 -16.59 -12.47 -18.96
CA PHE A 41 -15.39 -12.51 -18.12
C PHE A 41 -15.67 -12.03 -16.69
N GLY A 42 -16.74 -12.50 -16.09
CA GLY A 42 -17.25 -12.03 -14.79
C GLY A 42 -16.66 -12.75 -13.56
N ASP A 43 -15.70 -13.65 -13.68
CA ASP A 43 -15.17 -14.37 -12.51
C ASP A 43 -14.36 -13.45 -11.59
N ALA A 44 -13.49 -12.61 -12.16
CA ALA A 44 -12.75 -11.62 -11.42
C ALA A 44 -12.41 -10.40 -12.28
N ALA A 45 -12.48 -9.22 -11.68
CA ALA A 45 -11.80 -8.02 -12.15
C ALA A 45 -10.45 -7.94 -11.44
N ILE A 46 -9.36 -7.98 -12.18
CA ILE A 46 -7.99 -7.79 -11.68
C ILE A 46 -7.53 -6.42 -12.15
N VAL A 47 -7.27 -5.54 -11.21
CA VAL A 47 -6.86 -4.15 -11.47
C VAL A 47 -5.45 -3.95 -10.92
N THR A 48 -4.56 -3.35 -11.70
CA THR A 48 -3.19 -3.08 -11.26
C THR A 48 -2.96 -1.59 -11.13
N PHE A 49 -2.65 -1.13 -9.93
CA PHE A 49 -2.20 0.23 -9.68
C PHE A 49 -0.68 0.28 -9.58
N VAL A 50 -0.09 1.18 -10.34
CA VAL A 50 1.35 1.31 -10.45
C VAL A 50 1.81 2.62 -9.80
N ARG A 51 2.84 2.52 -8.95
CA ARG A 51 3.54 3.68 -8.40
C ARG A 51 5.03 3.52 -8.64
N VAL A 52 5.53 4.26 -9.61
CA VAL A 52 6.95 4.22 -9.97
C VAL A 52 7.67 5.32 -9.19
N GLY A 53 8.67 4.92 -8.42
CA GLY A 53 9.71 5.83 -7.95
C GLY A 53 10.84 5.87 -8.95
N THR A 54 11.29 7.06 -9.34
CA THR A 54 12.45 7.23 -10.22
C THR A 54 13.61 7.81 -9.44
N GLU A 55 14.82 7.37 -9.74
CA GLU A 55 16.02 8.02 -9.22
C GLU A 55 16.06 9.49 -9.68
N ASN A 56 16.60 10.34 -8.84
CA ASN A 56 16.80 11.79 -9.08
C ASN A 56 15.53 12.62 -9.25
N SER A 57 14.37 12.11 -8.90
CA SER A 57 13.15 12.93 -8.86
C SER A 57 12.24 12.53 -7.69
N ASP A 58 11.70 13.55 -7.05
CA ASP A 58 10.75 13.35 -5.98
C ASP A 58 9.38 12.92 -6.53
N PRO A 59 8.65 12.02 -5.85
CA PRO A 59 7.28 11.73 -6.20
C PRO A 59 6.41 12.97 -6.03
N LYS A 60 5.48 13.16 -6.96
CA LYS A 60 4.53 14.27 -6.88
C LYS A 60 3.63 14.12 -5.65
N ALA A 61 3.27 15.24 -5.05
CA ALA A 61 2.29 15.26 -3.97
C ALA A 61 1.01 14.50 -4.38
N GLY A 62 0.48 13.69 -3.47
CA GLY A 62 -0.72 12.89 -3.71
C GLY A 62 -0.53 11.64 -4.59
N ILE A 63 0.68 11.38 -5.10
CA ILE A 63 0.91 10.19 -5.96
C ILE A 63 0.65 8.88 -5.22
N LEU A 64 0.80 8.87 -3.91
CA LEU A 64 0.56 7.68 -3.09
C LEU A 64 -0.91 7.47 -2.74
N ASP A 65 -1.76 8.45 -3.01
CA ASP A 65 -3.20 8.33 -2.80
C ASP A 65 -3.88 7.64 -3.98
N LEU A 66 -5.12 7.17 -3.78
CA LEU A 66 -5.95 6.66 -4.86
C LEU A 66 -6.25 7.78 -5.85
N GLN A 67 -5.87 7.60 -7.11
CA GLN A 67 -6.08 8.60 -8.15
C GLN A 67 -7.54 8.61 -8.61
N GLU A 68 -8.00 9.73 -9.14
CA GLU A 68 -9.41 9.91 -9.55
C GLU A 68 -9.88 8.83 -10.53
N ASN A 69 -9.10 8.53 -11.56
CA ASN A 69 -9.47 7.51 -12.54
C ASN A 69 -9.48 6.10 -11.94
N GLU A 70 -8.57 5.80 -10.99
CA GLU A 70 -8.53 4.53 -10.27
C GLU A 70 -9.80 4.37 -9.40
N ALA A 71 -10.16 5.42 -8.66
CA ALA A 71 -11.38 5.45 -7.87
C ALA A 71 -12.64 5.24 -8.72
N ASN A 72 -12.72 5.95 -9.85
CA ASN A 72 -13.83 5.84 -10.78
C ASN A 72 -13.89 4.44 -11.43
N LEU A 73 -12.74 3.82 -11.73
CA LEU A 73 -12.69 2.45 -12.23
C LEU A 73 -13.26 1.45 -11.22
N LEU A 74 -12.82 1.52 -9.96
CA LEU A 74 -13.33 0.64 -8.92
C LEU A 74 -14.84 0.80 -8.72
N LYS A 75 -15.34 2.03 -8.67
CA LYS A 75 -16.79 2.30 -8.59
C LYS A 75 -17.54 1.71 -9.79
N MET A 76 -17.03 1.91 -10.99
CA MET A 76 -17.64 1.34 -12.21
C MET A 76 -17.68 -0.19 -12.18
N ILE A 77 -16.60 -0.84 -11.73
CA ILE A 77 -16.54 -2.30 -11.58
C ILE A 77 -17.64 -2.76 -10.62
N LYS A 78 -17.71 -2.17 -9.43
CA LYS A 78 -18.73 -2.49 -8.42
C LYS A 78 -20.14 -2.26 -8.94
N GLU A 79 -20.41 -1.09 -9.48
CA GLU A 79 -21.74 -0.69 -9.98
C GLU A 79 -22.20 -1.57 -11.15
N SER A 80 -21.27 -2.12 -11.93
CA SER A 80 -21.61 -3.03 -13.02
C SER A 80 -22.30 -4.31 -12.54
N GLY A 81 -22.02 -4.76 -11.32
CA GLY A 81 -22.51 -6.01 -10.75
C GLY A 81 -22.13 -7.26 -11.55
N LYS A 82 -21.09 -7.18 -12.42
CA LYS A 82 -20.71 -8.24 -13.36
C LYS A 82 -19.65 -9.17 -12.80
N PHE A 83 -18.86 -8.72 -11.85
CA PHE A 83 -17.71 -9.45 -11.35
C PHE A 83 -18.01 -10.09 -10.00
N LYS A 84 -17.62 -11.37 -9.84
CA LYS A 84 -17.73 -12.09 -8.56
C LYS A 84 -16.71 -11.60 -7.54
N LYS A 85 -15.52 -11.18 -8.03
CA LYS A 85 -14.42 -10.70 -7.22
C LYS A 85 -13.74 -9.49 -7.87
N THR A 86 -13.31 -8.56 -7.05
CA THR A 86 -12.45 -7.43 -7.44
C THR A 86 -11.14 -7.52 -6.68
N ILE A 87 -10.05 -7.73 -7.39
CA ILE A 87 -8.70 -7.92 -6.84
C ILE A 87 -7.84 -6.76 -7.32
N VAL A 88 -7.23 -6.04 -6.39
CA VAL A 88 -6.29 -4.96 -6.70
C VAL A 88 -4.87 -5.43 -6.47
N LEU A 89 -4.05 -5.27 -7.49
CA LEU A 89 -2.61 -5.54 -7.47
C LEU A 89 -1.88 -4.21 -7.32
N LEU A 90 -1.02 -4.08 -6.33
CA LEU A 90 -0.21 -2.89 -6.11
C LEU A 90 1.22 -3.16 -6.57
N ASN A 91 1.64 -2.46 -7.64
CA ASN A 91 2.97 -2.52 -8.20
C ASN A 91 3.73 -1.24 -7.87
N GLY A 92 4.60 -1.30 -6.90
CA GLY A 92 5.41 -0.17 -6.46
C GLY A 92 6.18 -0.48 -5.20
N ALA A 93 7.32 0.18 -5.03
CA ALA A 93 8.16 0.02 -3.83
C ALA A 93 7.64 0.83 -2.64
N MET A 94 6.84 1.86 -2.89
CA MET A 94 6.34 2.78 -1.87
C MET A 94 4.99 2.31 -1.33
N PRO A 95 4.76 2.37 0.00
CA PRO A 95 3.45 2.13 0.58
C PRO A 95 2.44 3.19 0.10
N MET A 96 1.36 2.74 -0.55
CA MET A 96 0.25 3.61 -0.91
C MET A 96 -0.67 3.86 0.29
N SER A 97 -1.38 4.98 0.28
CA SER A 97 -2.54 5.20 1.15
C SER A 97 -3.61 4.15 0.85
N LEU A 98 -4.08 3.41 1.85
CA LEU A 98 -5.01 2.29 1.67
C LEU A 98 -6.33 2.45 2.44
N ASP A 99 -6.70 3.66 2.83
CA ASP A 99 -8.00 3.92 3.48
C ASP A 99 -9.21 3.49 2.62
N TRP A 100 -9.03 3.48 1.31
CA TRP A 100 -10.05 3.10 0.32
C TRP A 100 -10.29 1.59 0.23
N ALA A 101 -9.32 0.76 0.60
CA ALA A 101 -9.35 -0.70 0.34
C ALA A 101 -10.55 -1.39 1.02
N ASN A 102 -10.99 -0.88 2.17
CA ASN A 102 -12.10 -1.41 2.93
C ASN A 102 -13.41 -0.63 2.74
N LYS A 103 -13.43 0.41 1.89
CA LYS A 103 -14.64 1.19 1.66
C LYS A 103 -15.61 0.44 0.75
N GLU A 104 -16.85 0.32 1.21
CA GLU A 104 -17.90 -0.39 0.47
C GLU A 104 -18.12 0.14 -0.94
N GLU A 105 -17.94 1.44 -1.14
CA GLU A 105 -18.14 2.09 -2.43
C GLU A 105 -17.22 1.59 -3.54
N TYR A 106 -16.07 1.02 -3.21
CA TYR A 106 -15.12 0.46 -4.16
C TYR A 106 -15.26 -1.05 -4.38
N GLY A 107 -15.86 -1.77 -3.44
CA GLY A 107 -16.16 -3.19 -3.56
C GLY A 107 -14.94 -4.08 -3.79
N VAL A 108 -13.81 -3.75 -3.18
CA VAL A 108 -12.56 -4.52 -3.28
C VAL A 108 -12.63 -5.74 -2.39
N ASP A 109 -12.36 -6.93 -2.94
CA ASP A 109 -12.34 -8.19 -2.18
C ASP A 109 -10.95 -8.54 -1.67
N ALA A 110 -9.90 -8.16 -2.40
CA ALA A 110 -8.52 -8.42 -2.01
C ALA A 110 -7.56 -7.37 -2.58
N VAL A 111 -6.50 -7.12 -1.84
CA VAL A 111 -5.36 -6.30 -2.27
C VAL A 111 -4.09 -7.15 -2.14
N LEU A 112 -3.30 -7.21 -3.20
CA LEU A 112 -1.99 -7.86 -3.22
C LEU A 112 -0.92 -6.85 -3.57
N TRP A 113 -0.07 -6.51 -2.60
CA TRP A 113 1.12 -5.72 -2.85
C TRP A 113 2.29 -6.65 -3.16
N PHE A 114 2.87 -6.53 -4.33
CA PHE A 114 3.97 -7.37 -4.79
C PHE A 114 5.26 -6.58 -5.10
N GLY A 115 5.29 -5.30 -4.77
CA GLY A 115 6.47 -4.47 -4.89
C GLY A 115 6.91 -4.26 -6.35
N VAL A 116 8.21 -4.36 -6.58
CA VAL A 116 8.83 -4.26 -7.92
C VAL A 116 9.51 -5.59 -8.23
N PRO A 117 8.79 -6.52 -8.90
CA PRO A 117 9.23 -7.92 -8.98
C PRO A 117 10.32 -8.17 -10.02
N GLY A 118 10.64 -7.19 -10.88
CA GLY A 118 11.55 -7.41 -12.01
C GLY A 118 10.94 -8.28 -13.11
N TYR A 119 11.76 -8.71 -14.07
CA TYR A 119 11.27 -9.34 -15.31
C TYR A 119 10.68 -10.74 -15.12
N TYR A 120 11.17 -11.54 -14.17
CA TYR A 120 10.82 -12.96 -14.07
C TYR A 120 9.95 -13.32 -12.87
N SER A 121 9.74 -12.40 -11.94
CA SER A 121 9.06 -12.71 -10.69
C SER A 121 7.53 -12.57 -10.75
N LEU A 122 6.98 -12.15 -11.87
CA LEU A 122 5.51 -12.07 -12.08
C LEU A 122 4.84 -13.45 -12.04
N ASP A 123 5.58 -14.52 -12.36
CA ASP A 123 5.06 -15.89 -12.23
C ASP A 123 4.61 -16.19 -10.78
N GLY A 124 5.33 -15.64 -9.78
CA GLY A 124 4.94 -15.78 -8.39
C GLY A 124 3.59 -15.12 -8.06
N VAL A 125 3.29 -13.97 -8.67
CA VAL A 125 1.99 -13.31 -8.53
C VAL A 125 0.89 -14.19 -9.15
N VAL A 126 1.15 -14.76 -10.32
CA VAL A 126 0.20 -15.67 -10.97
C VAL A 126 -0.04 -16.92 -10.11
N HIS A 127 0.99 -17.52 -9.55
CA HIS A 127 0.86 -18.69 -8.68
C HIS A 127 0.03 -18.40 -7.41
N ILE A 128 0.15 -17.19 -6.85
CA ILE A 128 -0.72 -16.77 -5.74
C ILE A 128 -2.17 -16.64 -6.22
N LEU A 129 -2.41 -15.92 -7.33
CA LEU A 129 -3.75 -15.71 -7.86
C LEU A 129 -4.45 -17.02 -8.29
N THR A 130 -3.68 -18.05 -8.67
CA THR A 130 -4.21 -19.39 -9.02
C THR A 130 -4.36 -20.32 -7.83
N GLY A 131 -3.81 -19.95 -6.67
CA GLY A 131 -3.76 -20.83 -5.51
C GLY A 131 -2.68 -21.93 -5.58
N GLU A 132 -1.77 -21.87 -6.57
CA GLU A 132 -0.61 -22.77 -6.65
C GLU A 132 0.44 -22.46 -5.60
N ALA A 133 0.52 -21.20 -5.17
CA ALA A 133 1.34 -20.76 -4.05
C ALA A 133 0.48 -20.08 -2.99
N ASN A 134 0.78 -20.38 -1.74
CA ASN A 134 0.14 -19.71 -0.60
C ASN A 134 0.90 -18.43 -0.26
N PRO A 135 0.24 -17.26 -0.20
CA PRO A 135 0.90 -16.04 0.22
C PRO A 135 1.36 -16.15 1.68
N SER A 136 2.59 -15.71 1.95
CA SER A 136 3.19 -15.71 3.29
C SER A 136 3.92 -14.41 3.61
N GLY A 137 3.87 -13.44 2.70
CA GLY A 137 4.47 -12.14 2.89
C GLY A 137 3.73 -11.31 3.94
N HIS A 138 4.49 -10.50 4.68
CA HIS A 138 3.98 -9.54 5.64
C HIS A 138 4.50 -8.16 5.30
N THR A 139 3.73 -7.12 5.63
CA THR A 139 4.13 -5.75 5.36
C THR A 139 5.41 -5.39 6.13
N PRO A 140 6.45 -4.89 5.44
CA PRO A 140 7.70 -4.49 6.06
C PRO A 140 7.63 -3.08 6.67
N ASP A 141 6.51 -2.41 6.49
CA ASP A 141 6.20 -1.08 7.01
C ASP A 141 4.70 -0.96 7.27
N THR A 142 4.30 0.15 7.89
CA THR A 142 2.89 0.51 8.06
C THR A 142 2.35 1.08 6.75
N PHE A 143 1.21 0.56 6.29
CA PHE A 143 0.41 1.19 5.25
C PHE A 143 -0.59 2.13 5.93
N SER A 144 -0.34 3.41 5.82
CA SER A 144 -1.19 4.44 6.42
C SER A 144 -2.53 4.59 5.68
N ALA A 145 -3.51 5.11 6.36
CA ALA A 145 -4.74 5.55 5.72
C ALA A 145 -4.44 6.66 4.71
N HIS A 146 -3.60 7.62 5.11
CA HIS A 146 -3.15 8.72 4.27
C HIS A 146 -1.63 8.90 4.38
N ALA A 147 -0.90 8.65 3.33
CA ALA A 147 0.57 8.75 3.31
C ALA A 147 1.08 10.16 3.67
N SER A 148 0.31 11.19 3.33
CA SER A 148 0.61 12.60 3.64
C SER A 148 0.68 12.92 5.14
N ASN A 149 0.17 12.06 6.01
CA ASN A 149 0.19 12.27 7.46
C ASN A 149 1.44 11.77 8.15
N SER A 150 2.29 11.04 7.45
CA SER A 150 3.56 10.64 8.01
C SER A 150 4.46 11.85 8.24
N ALA A 151 5.19 11.84 9.35
CA ALA A 151 6.14 12.92 9.66
C ALA A 151 7.20 13.06 8.55
N ALA A 152 7.66 11.95 7.99
CA ALA A 152 8.61 11.96 6.88
C ALA A 152 8.06 12.64 5.63
N TYR A 153 6.79 12.44 5.30
CA TYR A 153 6.16 13.08 4.13
C TYR A 153 6.12 14.60 4.26
N GLN A 154 5.88 15.13 5.44
CA GLN A 154 5.82 16.58 5.69
C GLN A 154 7.17 17.26 5.49
N ASN A 155 8.27 16.53 5.66
CA ASN A 155 9.63 17.04 5.49
C ASN A 155 10.24 16.67 4.14
N PHE A 156 9.50 15.93 3.32
CA PHE A 156 9.94 15.48 2.01
C PHE A 156 9.70 16.57 0.96
N GLY A 157 10.65 16.76 0.07
CA GLY A 157 10.50 17.68 -1.06
C GLY A 157 11.80 18.36 -1.44
N ASP A 158 11.69 19.14 -2.50
CA ASP A 158 12.76 19.87 -3.14
C ASP A 158 12.88 21.27 -2.51
N ILE A 159 13.41 21.32 -1.30
CA ILE A 159 13.47 22.54 -0.51
C ILE A 159 14.76 23.31 -0.82
N ASN A 160 14.62 24.57 -1.25
CA ASN A 160 15.75 25.46 -1.47
C ASN A 160 16.10 26.22 -0.19
N PHE A 161 17.38 26.24 0.15
CA PHE A 161 17.85 27.05 1.26
C PHE A 161 17.86 28.53 0.84
N ASP A 162 17.03 29.33 1.48
CA ASP A 162 16.94 30.73 1.21
C ASP A 162 17.42 31.57 2.43
N GLY A 163 18.49 32.22 2.37
CA GLY A 163 18.64 33.35 3.22
C GLY A 163 19.67 33.40 4.32
N SER A 164 20.63 32.50 4.41
CA SER A 164 21.80 32.82 5.25
C SER A 164 22.99 33.26 4.40
N ALA A 165 23.62 34.35 4.82
CA ALA A 165 24.82 34.87 4.21
C ALA A 165 25.92 33.77 4.17
N GLY A 166 26.44 33.48 2.98
CA GLY A 166 27.52 32.55 2.77
C GLY A 166 27.10 31.11 2.38
N VAL A 167 25.83 30.82 2.25
CA VAL A 167 25.36 29.53 1.72
C VAL A 167 24.94 29.73 0.26
N ASP A 168 25.43 28.82 -0.60
CA ASP A 168 25.01 28.79 -1.99
C ASP A 168 23.52 28.45 -2.09
N ARG A 169 22.74 29.41 -2.61
CA ARG A 169 21.29 29.28 -2.75
C ARG A 169 20.87 28.27 -3.82
N SER A 170 21.81 27.76 -4.60
CA SER A 170 21.56 26.66 -5.53
C SER A 170 21.47 25.30 -4.82
N ASN A 171 21.90 25.21 -3.55
CA ASN A 171 21.89 23.98 -2.81
C ASN A 171 20.52 23.72 -2.17
N LYS A 172 20.05 22.52 -2.40
CA LYS A 172 18.84 21.97 -1.78
C LYS A 172 19.19 21.34 -0.44
N TYR A 173 18.21 21.31 0.45
CA TYR A 173 18.37 20.62 1.72
C TYR A 173 17.16 19.74 2.02
N VAL A 174 17.40 18.71 2.85
CA VAL A 174 16.37 17.87 3.42
C VAL A 174 16.42 18.01 4.94
N SER A 175 15.29 18.20 5.57
CA SER A 175 15.16 18.24 7.02
C SER A 175 14.66 16.90 7.54
N TYR A 176 15.45 16.22 8.35
CA TYR A 176 15.06 14.98 9.04
C TYR A 176 14.48 15.30 10.42
N ALA A 177 13.49 16.20 10.46
CA ALA A 177 12.87 16.63 11.72
C ALA A 177 12.18 15.48 12.47
N GLU A 178 11.73 14.45 11.76
CA GLU A 178 11.15 13.22 12.30
C GLU A 178 12.16 12.33 13.03
N GLY A 179 13.47 12.51 12.80
CA GLY A 179 14.52 11.71 13.42
C GLY A 179 14.36 10.22 13.11
N ILE A 180 14.22 9.39 14.16
CA ILE A 180 14.04 7.93 13.99
C ILE A 180 12.59 7.51 13.77
N TYR A 181 11.65 8.45 13.86
CA TYR A 181 10.21 8.17 13.78
C TYR A 181 9.74 8.16 12.33
N VAL A 182 10.21 7.17 11.58
CA VAL A 182 9.89 6.94 10.17
C VAL A 182 9.12 5.63 10.03
N GLY A 183 8.09 5.61 9.18
CA GLY A 183 7.28 4.44 8.92
C GLY A 183 6.63 3.87 10.19
N TYR A 184 6.68 2.55 10.36
CA TYR A 184 6.07 1.88 11.52
C TYR A 184 6.56 2.41 12.87
N LYS A 185 7.80 2.91 12.97
CA LYS A 185 8.31 3.49 14.22
C LYS A 185 7.52 4.71 14.66
N TYR A 186 7.04 5.51 13.71
CA TYR A 186 6.16 6.62 14.00
C TYR A 186 4.79 6.13 14.51
N TYR A 187 4.13 5.26 13.76
CA TYR A 187 2.76 4.84 14.07
C TYR A 187 2.68 4.04 15.37
N GLU A 188 3.62 3.12 15.61
CA GLU A 188 3.64 2.31 16.84
C GLU A 188 4.00 3.17 18.08
N THR A 189 4.87 4.18 17.94
CA THR A 189 5.13 5.12 19.04
C THR A 189 3.91 5.97 19.34
N ARG A 190 3.20 6.44 18.29
CA ARG A 190 1.94 7.19 18.48
C ARG A 190 0.86 6.35 19.12
N TYR A 191 0.79 5.05 18.82
CA TYR A 191 -0.11 4.13 19.51
C TYR A 191 0.21 4.07 21.01
N GLU A 192 1.47 3.96 21.38
CA GLU A 192 1.91 3.96 22.77
C GLU A 192 1.55 5.27 23.49
N ASP A 193 1.77 6.41 22.83
CA ASP A 193 1.43 7.72 23.36
C ASP A 193 -0.07 7.92 23.55
N CYS A 194 -0.86 7.66 22.53
CA CYS A 194 -2.25 8.10 22.45
C CYS A 194 -3.27 7.04 22.88
N VAL A 195 -2.95 5.75 22.72
CA VAL A 195 -3.85 4.64 23.06
C VAL A 195 -3.50 4.07 24.42
N LEU A 196 -2.21 3.82 24.68
CA LEU A 196 -1.74 3.27 25.94
C LEU A 196 -1.46 4.36 27.00
N ASN A 197 -1.40 5.62 26.62
CA ASN A 197 -1.08 6.76 27.48
C ASN A 197 0.26 6.59 28.23
N GLN A 198 1.26 6.07 27.55
CA GLN A 198 2.58 5.77 28.12
C GLN A 198 3.67 6.74 27.66
N GLY A 199 3.38 7.57 26.65
CA GLY A 199 4.32 8.51 26.07
C GLY A 199 4.01 9.98 26.41
N ASN A 200 4.65 10.88 25.67
CA ASN A 200 4.59 12.32 25.89
C ASN A 200 4.09 13.13 24.68
N ALA A 201 3.76 12.48 23.57
CA ALA A 201 3.36 13.21 22.38
C ALA A 201 2.00 13.87 22.57
N ASN A 202 1.84 15.05 21.94
CA ASN A 202 0.56 15.73 21.89
C ASN A 202 -0.44 14.88 21.08
N GLY A 203 -1.54 14.45 21.71
CA GLY A 203 -2.58 13.62 21.13
C GLY A 203 -3.26 14.22 19.90
N ASP A 204 -3.22 15.56 19.78
CA ASP A 204 -3.90 16.29 18.70
C ASP A 204 -3.03 16.48 17.46
N ALA A 205 -1.73 16.21 17.54
CA ALA A 205 -0.82 16.44 16.43
C ALA A 205 -0.84 15.28 15.40
N GLY A 206 -0.79 15.61 14.13
CA GLY A 206 -0.57 14.64 13.04
C GLY A 206 -1.80 13.83 12.64
N THR A 207 -3.01 14.34 12.87
CA THR A 207 -4.24 13.75 12.35
C THR A 207 -4.47 14.19 10.90
N TYR A 208 -4.92 13.28 10.04
CA TYR A 208 -5.04 13.57 8.61
C TYR A 208 -6.16 14.55 8.27
N ASP A 209 -7.19 14.61 9.06
CA ASP A 209 -8.35 15.46 8.84
C ASP A 209 -8.33 16.76 9.67
N GLY A 210 -7.24 16.99 10.42
CA GLY A 210 -7.11 18.12 11.32
C GLY A 210 -8.02 18.04 12.55
N GLU A 211 -8.66 16.89 12.79
CA GLU A 211 -9.43 16.65 13.99
C GLU A 211 -8.51 16.43 15.20
N THR A 212 -9.07 16.75 16.35
CA THR A 212 -8.40 16.60 17.63
C THR A 212 -8.51 15.17 18.12
N ASN A 213 -7.71 14.31 18.02
CA ASN A 213 -7.54 12.95 18.54
C ASN A 213 -7.00 12.02 17.49
N TRP A 214 -5.72 11.84 17.53
CA TRP A 214 -5.06 10.78 16.80
C TRP A 214 -5.54 9.42 17.33
N THR A 215 -6.02 8.56 16.42
CA THR A 215 -6.32 7.17 16.77
C THR A 215 -5.66 6.24 15.77
N TYR A 216 -5.20 5.10 16.25
CA TYR A 216 -4.49 4.14 15.41
C TYR A 216 -5.36 3.65 14.25
N ASP A 217 -6.62 3.32 14.50
CA ASP A 217 -7.56 2.79 13.50
C ASP A 217 -7.89 3.77 12.38
N ARG A 218 -7.71 5.06 12.61
CA ARG A 218 -7.96 6.09 11.59
C ARG A 218 -6.72 6.39 10.75
N GLU A 219 -5.55 6.25 11.33
CA GLU A 219 -4.29 6.62 10.70
C GLU A 219 -3.60 5.44 10.01
N VAL A 220 -3.91 4.21 10.44
CA VAL A 220 -3.28 2.99 9.95
C VAL A 220 -4.30 2.12 9.23
N ALA A 221 -4.12 1.92 7.94
CA ALA A 221 -4.94 0.99 7.15
C ALA A 221 -4.49 -0.47 7.39
N TYR A 222 -3.18 -0.71 7.33
CA TYR A 222 -2.59 -2.02 7.63
C TYR A 222 -1.28 -1.83 8.41
N PRO A 223 -1.13 -2.45 9.58
CA PRO A 223 0.04 -2.27 10.43
C PRO A 223 1.28 -2.96 9.86
N PHE A 224 2.44 -2.58 10.38
CA PHE A 224 3.67 -3.34 10.20
C PHE A 224 3.49 -4.81 10.57
N GLY A 225 3.98 -5.71 9.75
CA GLY A 225 3.88 -7.14 9.95
C GLY A 225 2.51 -7.75 9.61
N PHE A 226 1.58 -6.96 9.05
CA PHE A 226 0.30 -7.48 8.58
C PHE A 226 0.50 -8.37 7.36
N GLY A 227 -0.23 -9.48 7.31
CA GLY A 227 -0.27 -10.35 6.13
C GLY A 227 -1.36 -11.40 6.30
N LEU A 228 -1.95 -11.78 5.17
CA LEU A 228 -2.94 -12.85 5.10
C LEU A 228 -2.36 -14.05 4.36
N SER A 229 -2.87 -15.22 4.70
CA SER A 229 -2.53 -16.49 4.06
C SER A 229 -3.82 -17.19 3.66
N TYR A 230 -3.73 -18.19 2.79
CA TYR A 230 -4.87 -19.08 2.48
C TYR A 230 -5.13 -20.11 3.59
N THR A 231 -4.32 -20.09 4.64
CA THR A 231 -4.50 -20.86 5.87
C THR A 231 -4.36 -19.97 7.09
N THR A 232 -4.70 -20.47 8.25
CA THR A 232 -4.59 -19.78 9.53
C THR A 232 -3.61 -20.47 10.46
N PHE A 233 -3.02 -19.71 11.39
CA PHE A 233 -2.06 -20.22 12.35
C PHE A 233 -2.42 -19.76 13.76
N GLU A 234 -2.28 -20.66 14.70
CA GLU A 234 -2.29 -20.35 16.13
C GLU A 234 -0.85 -20.30 16.62
N GLN A 235 -0.50 -19.25 17.36
CA GLN A 235 0.82 -19.08 17.95
C GLN A 235 0.72 -18.96 19.46
N LYS A 236 1.60 -19.66 20.17
CA LYS A 236 1.68 -19.61 21.63
C LYS A 236 3.11 -19.44 22.05
N LEU A 237 3.39 -18.33 22.75
CA LEU A 237 4.65 -18.15 23.45
C LEU A 237 4.66 -19.05 24.71
N ASN A 238 5.56 -20.04 24.76
CA ASN A 238 5.67 -20.95 25.88
C ASN A 238 6.60 -20.42 26.97
N SER A 239 7.75 -19.84 26.57
CA SER A 239 8.73 -19.27 27.49
C SER A 239 9.66 -18.29 26.81
N VAL A 240 10.21 -17.37 27.57
CA VAL A 240 11.36 -16.55 27.22
C VAL A 240 12.42 -16.74 28.30
N THR A 241 13.63 -17.06 27.91
CA THR A 241 14.76 -17.27 28.82
C THR A 241 15.95 -16.41 28.37
N TYR A 242 16.51 -15.66 29.30
CA TYR A 242 17.74 -14.93 29.07
C TYR A 242 18.95 -15.80 29.38
N LYS A 243 19.86 -15.98 28.43
CA LYS A 243 21.12 -16.67 28.59
C LYS A 243 22.25 -15.67 28.80
N ALA A 244 22.56 -15.38 30.06
CA ALA A 244 23.54 -14.35 30.41
C ALA A 244 24.94 -14.58 29.81
N ASN A 245 25.37 -15.83 29.64
CA ASN A 245 26.68 -16.16 29.09
C ASN A 245 26.81 -15.86 27.58
N GLU A 246 25.67 -15.79 26.86
CA GLU A 246 25.59 -15.56 25.42
C GLU A 246 25.00 -14.17 25.11
N ASP A 247 24.59 -13.42 26.13
CA ASP A 247 23.82 -12.17 26.02
C ASP A 247 22.64 -12.30 25.05
N THR A 248 21.89 -13.40 25.18
CA THR A 248 20.87 -13.79 24.19
C THR A 248 19.56 -14.15 24.89
N PHE A 249 18.44 -13.69 24.33
CA PHE A 249 17.11 -14.16 24.69
C PHE A 249 16.70 -15.35 23.81
N VAL A 250 16.21 -16.40 24.41
CA VAL A 250 15.63 -17.55 23.72
C VAL A 250 14.13 -17.59 23.97
N ALA A 251 13.35 -17.41 22.93
CA ALA A 251 11.91 -17.57 22.95
C ALA A 251 11.55 -18.96 22.43
N ASN A 252 10.72 -19.70 23.18
CA ASN A 252 10.13 -20.97 22.75
C ASN A 252 8.69 -20.70 22.33
N VAL A 253 8.38 -20.93 21.08
CA VAL A 253 7.06 -20.65 20.49
C VAL A 253 6.51 -21.93 19.84
N THR A 254 5.27 -22.26 20.15
CA THR A 254 4.50 -23.28 19.42
C THR A 254 3.72 -22.60 18.31
N VAL A 255 3.86 -23.10 17.08
CA VAL A 255 3.07 -22.66 15.93
C VAL A 255 2.29 -23.86 15.41
N LYS A 256 0.97 -23.71 15.25
CA LYS A 256 0.07 -24.74 14.75
C LYS A 256 -0.70 -24.18 13.55
N ASN A 257 -0.66 -24.88 12.43
CA ASN A 257 -1.55 -24.60 11.30
C ASN A 257 -2.98 -25.05 11.68
N THR A 258 -3.96 -24.20 11.52
CA THR A 258 -5.37 -24.40 11.91
C THR A 258 -6.36 -24.26 10.76
N GLY A 259 -5.89 -23.97 9.53
CA GLY A 259 -6.74 -23.81 8.33
C GLY A 259 -6.46 -24.86 7.25
#